data_725a17edc1a53ccefd2a26dca63912cf
#
_entry.id   725a17edc1a53ccefd2a26dca63912cf
#
_cell.length_a   1.000
_cell.length_b   1.000
_cell.length_c   1.000
_cell.angle_alpha   90.00
_cell.angle_beta   90.00
_cell.angle_gamma   90.00
#
_symmetry.space_group_name_H-M   'P 1'
#
loop_
_entity.id
_entity.type
_entity.pdbx_description
1 polymer ?
#
loop_
_entity_poly.entity_id
_entity_poly.type
_entity_poly.pdbx_seq_one_letter_code
_entity_poly.pdbx_strand_id
1 'polypeptide(L)'
;QLIRASIEKPVYKEKLRLRAYGTPELSDNVFVEIKKKYDGIVNKRRTSMTLQEAYDFLDDDICPDNHEGRINRQVLKKIDYFKNFYHLQPKVYLSYDRFAYFEKDDGDFRITFDKNITTRREDVRLEHGSYGKKLLPDGKYLMEVKISGAVPLWFTKIISGLNVYPVSFSKYGTEYKQYVLTNYTSLMYKGENICLNQSLHQHQRIQSALASQC
;
A
#
# COMPACT_ATOMS: atom_id res chain seq x y z
N GLN A 1 -7.40 9.55 7.49
CA GLN A 1 -8.46 8.69 8.08
C GLN A 1 -8.43 7.27 7.53
N LEU A 2 -8.46 7.01 6.20
CA LEU A 2 -8.56 5.67 5.61
C LEU A 2 -7.42 4.71 6.02
N ILE A 3 -6.15 5.20 6.08
CA ILE A 3 -5.02 4.37 6.49
C ILE A 3 -5.17 3.96 7.96
N ARG A 4 -5.50 4.92 8.84
CA ARG A 4 -5.73 4.66 10.26
C ARG A 4 -6.83 3.62 10.46
N ALA A 5 -8.00 3.85 9.88
CA ALA A 5 -9.10 2.89 9.93
C ALA A 5 -8.70 1.50 9.40
N SER A 6 -7.89 1.43 8.33
CA SER A 6 -7.44 0.14 7.77
C SER A 6 -6.53 -0.67 8.70
N ILE A 7 -5.81 -0.02 9.64
CA ILE A 7 -4.92 -0.71 10.61
C ILE A 7 -5.73 -1.42 11.69
N GLU A 8 -6.87 -0.85 12.07
CA GLU A 8 -7.78 -1.40 13.08
C GLU A 8 -8.52 -2.67 12.62
N LYS A 9 -8.18 -3.17 11.42
CA LYS A 9 -8.76 -4.38 10.80
C LYS A 9 -10.30 -4.36 10.74
N PRO A 10 -10.93 -3.27 10.23
CA PRO A 10 -12.39 -3.18 10.16
C PRO A 10 -12.95 -4.24 9.22
N VAL A 11 -14.21 -4.62 9.41
CA VAL A 11 -14.95 -5.54 8.53
C VAL A 11 -14.99 -5.00 7.09
N TYR A 12 -15.17 -3.69 6.93
CA TYR A 12 -15.15 -3.00 5.63
C TYR A 12 -13.99 -2.02 5.54
N LYS A 13 -13.26 -2.06 4.42
CA LYS A 13 -12.20 -1.10 4.11
C LYS A 13 -12.02 -0.87 2.62
N GLU A 14 -11.65 0.35 2.29
CA GLU A 14 -11.39 0.79 0.93
C GLU A 14 -10.01 1.43 0.82
N LYS A 15 -9.44 1.37 -0.39
CA LYS A 15 -8.17 2.01 -0.74
C LYS A 15 -8.23 2.51 -2.17
N LEU A 16 -7.77 3.73 -2.39
CA LEU A 16 -7.49 4.28 -3.72
C LEU A 16 -5.97 4.33 -3.90
N ARG A 17 -5.52 4.00 -5.11
CA ARG A 17 -4.11 3.99 -5.45
C ARG A 17 -3.90 4.38 -6.91
N LEU A 18 -3.00 5.30 -7.15
CA LEU A 18 -2.36 5.50 -8.44
C LEU A 18 -1.13 4.60 -8.52
N ARG A 19 -0.92 3.89 -9.64
CA ARG A 19 0.16 2.91 -9.80
C ARG A 19 0.81 3.02 -11.17
N ALA A 20 2.14 3.06 -11.15
CA ALA A 20 2.98 2.90 -12.34
C ALA A 20 3.93 1.70 -12.19
N TYR A 21 4.57 1.34 -13.28
CA TYR A 21 5.72 0.43 -13.33
C TYR A 21 6.91 1.25 -13.84
N GLY A 22 8.01 1.22 -13.08
CA GLY A 22 9.13 2.14 -13.29
C GLY A 22 8.80 3.56 -12.83
N THR A 23 9.60 4.51 -13.26
CA THR A 23 9.36 5.95 -13.12
C THR A 23 8.66 6.44 -14.39
N PRO A 24 7.38 6.82 -14.34
CA PRO A 24 6.63 7.20 -15.53
C PRO A 24 6.93 8.65 -15.92
N GLU A 25 6.82 8.94 -17.22
CA GLU A 25 6.62 10.29 -17.75
C GLU A 25 5.14 10.65 -17.74
N LEU A 26 4.80 11.93 -17.94
CA LEU A 26 3.40 12.40 -17.93
C LEU A 26 2.54 11.76 -19.02
N SER A 27 3.14 11.35 -20.13
CA SER A 27 2.51 10.64 -21.24
C SER A 27 2.35 9.13 -21.04
N ASP A 28 3.04 8.56 -20.03
CA ASP A 28 3.03 7.12 -19.80
C ASP A 28 1.72 6.63 -19.18
N ASN A 29 1.35 5.40 -19.52
CA ASN A 29 0.15 4.77 -18.98
C ASN A 29 0.33 4.34 -17.53
N VAL A 30 -0.59 4.78 -16.70
CA VAL A 30 -0.71 4.43 -15.29
C VAL A 30 -2.06 3.80 -14.97
N PHE A 31 -2.20 3.26 -13.78
CA PHE A 31 -3.42 2.61 -13.34
C PHE A 31 -4.00 3.32 -12.12
N VAL A 32 -5.24 3.76 -12.23
CA VAL A 32 -6.04 4.21 -11.07
C VAL A 32 -6.84 3.01 -10.57
N GLU A 33 -6.56 2.59 -9.33
CA GLU A 33 -7.10 1.36 -8.75
C GLU A 33 -7.89 1.64 -7.47
N ILE A 34 -9.11 1.12 -7.40
CA ILE A 34 -9.89 1.05 -6.16
C ILE A 34 -9.96 -0.39 -5.68
N LYS A 35 -9.68 -0.60 -4.40
CA LYS A 35 -9.79 -1.89 -3.73
C LYS A 35 -10.72 -1.77 -2.55
N LYS A 36 -11.76 -2.59 -2.54
CA LYS A 36 -12.71 -2.73 -1.44
C LYS A 36 -12.52 -4.12 -0.83
N LYS A 37 -12.58 -4.19 0.49
CA LYS A 37 -12.61 -5.46 1.22
C LYS A 37 -13.76 -5.43 2.21
N TYR A 38 -14.63 -6.42 2.14
CA TYR A 38 -15.74 -6.64 3.06
C TYR A 38 -15.70 -8.08 3.54
N ASP A 39 -15.64 -8.30 4.83
CA ASP A 39 -15.64 -9.62 5.47
C ASP A 39 -14.77 -10.67 4.73
N GLY A 40 -13.50 -10.35 4.51
CA GLY A 40 -12.57 -11.21 3.78
C GLY A 40 -12.65 -11.11 2.26
N ILE A 41 -13.80 -10.82 1.67
CA ILE A 41 -14.02 -10.72 0.22
C ILE A 41 -13.39 -9.45 -0.33
N VAL A 42 -12.61 -9.62 -1.40
CA VAL A 42 -11.90 -8.51 -2.04
C VAL A 42 -12.48 -8.23 -3.43
N ASN A 43 -12.93 -7.00 -3.64
CA ASN A 43 -13.25 -6.46 -4.96
C ASN A 43 -12.17 -5.45 -5.35
N LYS A 44 -11.53 -5.65 -6.51
CA LYS A 44 -10.54 -4.75 -7.06
C LYS A 44 -10.97 -4.32 -8.46
N ARG A 45 -11.01 -3.02 -8.70
CA ARG A 45 -11.29 -2.43 -10.00
C ARG A 45 -10.16 -1.47 -10.38
N ARG A 46 -9.86 -1.39 -11.67
CA ARG A 46 -8.86 -0.45 -12.18
C ARG A 46 -9.27 0.07 -13.55
N THR A 47 -8.76 1.25 -13.87
CA THR A 47 -8.76 1.83 -15.22
C THR A 47 -7.35 2.32 -15.54
N SER A 48 -7.03 2.42 -16.83
CA SER A 48 -5.74 2.89 -17.32
C SER A 48 -5.93 4.23 -18.04
N MET A 49 -4.99 5.14 -17.87
CA MET A 49 -4.93 6.45 -18.51
C MET A 49 -3.49 6.97 -18.46
N THR A 50 -3.17 8.06 -19.14
CA THR A 50 -1.86 8.69 -18.98
C THR A 50 -1.68 9.26 -17.57
N LEU A 51 -0.43 9.46 -17.14
CA LEU A 51 -0.16 10.04 -15.83
C LEU A 51 -0.74 11.45 -15.70
N GLN A 52 -0.67 12.26 -16.78
CA GLN A 52 -1.26 13.60 -16.82
C GLN A 52 -2.78 13.52 -16.60
N GLU A 53 -3.49 12.71 -17.40
CA GLU A 53 -4.94 12.51 -17.23
C GLU A 53 -5.31 12.02 -15.82
N ALA A 54 -4.46 11.17 -15.20
CA ALA A 54 -4.70 10.69 -13.86
C ALA A 54 -4.58 11.81 -12.82
N TYR A 55 -3.63 12.72 -12.99
CA TYR A 55 -3.51 13.90 -12.13
C TYR A 55 -4.66 14.87 -12.33
N ASP A 56 -4.97 15.23 -13.59
CA ASP A 56 -6.09 16.11 -13.92
C ASP A 56 -7.42 15.58 -13.33
N PHE A 57 -7.62 14.26 -13.39
CA PHE A 57 -8.80 13.62 -12.79
C PHE A 57 -8.78 13.57 -11.26
N LEU A 58 -7.63 13.26 -10.65
CA LEU A 58 -7.55 13.08 -9.21
C LEU A 58 -7.43 14.39 -8.43
N ASP A 59 -6.74 15.39 -8.99
CA ASP A 59 -6.45 16.66 -8.33
C ASP A 59 -7.47 17.75 -8.75
N ASP A 60 -7.85 17.82 -10.04
CA ASP A 60 -8.62 18.93 -10.62
C ASP A 60 -10.04 18.55 -11.05
N ASP A 61 -10.49 17.32 -10.84
CA ASP A 61 -11.82 16.80 -11.23
C ASP A 61 -12.08 16.78 -12.74
N ILE A 62 -11.03 16.87 -13.57
CA ILE A 62 -11.14 16.84 -15.03
C ILE A 62 -11.31 15.39 -15.49
N CYS A 63 -12.47 15.07 -16.04
CA CYS A 63 -12.75 13.72 -16.54
C CYS A 63 -11.97 13.47 -17.84
N PRO A 64 -11.14 12.41 -17.91
CA PRO A 64 -10.37 12.13 -19.11
C PRO A 64 -11.26 11.70 -20.29
N ASP A 65 -10.88 12.11 -21.49
CA ASP A 65 -11.51 11.69 -22.71
C ASP A 65 -11.14 10.24 -23.08
N ASN A 66 -12.14 9.46 -23.46
CA ASN A 66 -11.93 8.04 -23.78
C ASN A 66 -11.79 7.82 -25.30
N HIS A 67 -10.85 8.50 -25.94
CA HIS A 67 -10.64 8.41 -27.38
C HIS A 67 -10.25 7.01 -27.88
N GLU A 68 -9.63 6.19 -27.03
CA GLU A 68 -9.13 4.86 -27.40
C GLU A 68 -9.84 3.69 -26.67
N GLY A 69 -10.95 3.95 -26.00
CA GLY A 69 -11.70 2.90 -25.29
C GLY A 69 -10.97 2.27 -24.09
N ARG A 70 -9.81 2.81 -23.71
CA ARG A 70 -8.97 2.28 -22.59
C ARG A 70 -9.58 2.57 -21.22
N ILE A 71 -10.41 3.59 -21.13
CA ILE A 71 -10.93 4.10 -19.88
C ILE A 71 -12.25 3.42 -19.53
N ASN A 72 -12.30 2.76 -18.40
CA ASN A 72 -13.54 2.18 -17.90
C ASN A 72 -14.36 3.23 -17.14
N ARG A 73 -15.34 3.82 -17.80
CA ARG A 73 -16.20 4.89 -17.24
C ARG A 73 -16.95 4.46 -15.97
N GLN A 74 -17.31 3.18 -15.86
CA GLN A 74 -17.96 2.68 -14.62
C GLN A 74 -16.99 2.69 -13.44
N VAL A 75 -15.72 2.38 -13.69
CA VAL A 75 -14.67 2.43 -12.66
C VAL A 75 -14.38 3.88 -12.30
N LEU A 76 -14.28 4.78 -13.27
CA LEU A 76 -14.09 6.23 -13.03
C LEU A 76 -15.18 6.80 -12.13
N LYS A 77 -16.46 6.57 -12.44
CA LYS A 77 -17.58 7.05 -11.61
C LYS A 77 -17.48 6.56 -10.16
N LYS A 78 -17.00 5.31 -9.95
CA LYS A 78 -16.81 4.77 -8.59
C LYS A 78 -15.63 5.43 -7.87
N ILE A 79 -14.55 5.72 -8.58
CA ILE A 79 -13.37 6.40 -8.03
C ILE A 79 -13.73 7.84 -7.69
N ASP A 80 -14.42 8.53 -8.59
CA ASP A 80 -14.89 9.89 -8.39
C ASP A 80 -15.79 10.01 -7.15
N TYR A 81 -16.82 9.16 -7.06
CA TYR A 81 -17.65 9.09 -5.87
C TYR A 81 -16.81 8.87 -4.59
N PHE A 82 -15.88 7.92 -4.64
CA PHE A 82 -15.05 7.58 -3.48
C PHE A 82 -14.12 8.73 -3.09
N LYS A 83 -13.50 9.39 -4.09
CA LYS A 83 -12.64 10.56 -3.89
C LYS A 83 -13.41 11.69 -3.20
N ASN A 84 -14.57 12.03 -3.72
CA ASN A 84 -15.38 13.16 -3.23
C ASN A 84 -16.02 12.84 -1.88
N PHE A 85 -16.52 11.63 -1.66
CA PHE A 85 -17.13 11.22 -0.38
C PHE A 85 -16.15 11.30 0.80
N TYR A 86 -14.90 10.89 0.59
CA TYR A 86 -13.87 10.92 1.65
C TYR A 86 -12.95 12.13 1.59
N HIS A 87 -13.13 13.04 0.65
CA HIS A 87 -12.23 14.18 0.38
C HIS A 87 -10.77 13.73 0.30
N LEU A 88 -10.52 12.75 -0.57
CA LEU A 88 -9.23 12.09 -0.66
C LEU A 88 -8.15 13.01 -1.23
N GLN A 89 -6.97 12.89 -0.67
CA GLN A 89 -5.75 13.51 -1.15
C GLN A 89 -4.62 12.49 -1.14
N PRO A 90 -3.64 12.58 -2.06
CA PRO A 90 -2.45 11.75 -2.02
C PRO A 90 -1.69 11.99 -0.71
N LYS A 91 -1.28 10.93 -0.04
CA LYS A 91 -0.65 11.03 1.29
C LYS A 91 0.69 10.32 1.39
N VAL A 92 0.91 9.31 0.57
CA VAL A 92 2.13 8.49 0.65
C VAL A 92 2.48 8.00 -0.75
N TYR A 93 3.69 8.29 -1.17
CA TYR A 93 4.37 7.60 -2.25
C TYR A 93 5.00 6.31 -1.69
N LEU A 94 4.97 5.24 -2.47
CA LEU A 94 5.58 3.97 -2.11
C LEU A 94 6.12 3.28 -3.35
N SER A 95 7.40 2.98 -3.36
CA SER A 95 8.07 2.20 -4.39
C SER A 95 8.74 0.95 -3.82
N TYR A 96 8.96 -0.04 -4.65
CA TYR A 96 9.71 -1.25 -4.33
C TYR A 96 10.09 -2.00 -5.61
N ASP A 97 11.18 -2.75 -5.55
CA ASP A 97 11.56 -3.69 -6.59
C ASP A 97 10.90 -5.03 -6.28
N ARG A 98 10.33 -5.69 -7.31
CA ARG A 98 9.63 -6.97 -7.14
C ARG A 98 10.17 -8.03 -8.07
N PHE A 99 10.52 -9.17 -7.49
CA PHE A 99 10.66 -10.44 -8.20
C PHE A 99 9.36 -11.24 -8.01
N ALA A 100 8.83 -11.78 -9.09
CA ALA A 100 7.61 -12.58 -9.07
C ALA A 100 7.86 -13.93 -9.73
N TYR A 101 7.58 -15.00 -9.01
CA TYR A 101 7.71 -16.38 -9.45
C TYR A 101 6.34 -17.02 -9.45
N PHE A 102 6.09 -17.82 -10.46
CA PHE A 102 4.85 -18.57 -10.65
C PHE A 102 5.18 -20.03 -10.75
N GLU A 103 4.29 -20.88 -10.26
CA GLU A 103 4.36 -22.31 -10.52
C GLU A 103 4.27 -22.59 -12.03
N LYS A 104 5.04 -23.55 -12.48
CA LYS A 104 5.23 -23.81 -13.91
C LYS A 104 3.98 -24.44 -14.55
N ASP A 105 3.33 -25.32 -13.82
CA ASP A 105 2.27 -26.18 -14.39
C ASP A 105 0.85 -25.70 -14.08
N ASP A 106 0.60 -25.08 -12.92
CA ASP A 106 -0.75 -24.70 -12.47
C ASP A 106 -0.96 -23.19 -12.32
N GLY A 107 0.11 -22.41 -12.20
CA GLY A 107 0.03 -20.95 -12.09
C GLY A 107 -0.66 -20.39 -10.83
N ASP A 108 -1.28 -21.24 -10.03
CA ASP A 108 -2.01 -20.88 -8.83
C ASP A 108 -1.09 -20.55 -7.64
N PHE A 109 0.08 -21.19 -7.61
CA PHE A 109 1.10 -20.89 -6.61
C PHE A 109 2.02 -19.78 -7.10
N ARG A 110 2.01 -18.67 -6.37
CA ARG A 110 2.81 -17.49 -6.69
C ARG A 110 3.56 -16.98 -5.47
N ILE A 111 4.87 -16.74 -5.65
CA ILE A 111 5.73 -16.11 -4.65
C ILE A 111 6.22 -14.78 -5.22
N THR A 112 6.17 -13.74 -4.40
CA THR A 112 6.80 -12.46 -4.74
C THR A 112 7.76 -12.03 -3.63
N PHE A 113 8.90 -11.48 -4.02
CA PHE A 113 9.86 -10.87 -3.12
C PHE A 113 9.97 -9.38 -3.42
N ASP A 114 9.63 -8.55 -2.44
CA ASP A 114 9.77 -7.10 -2.53
C ASP A 114 10.99 -6.66 -1.75
N LYS A 115 11.87 -5.89 -2.39
CA LYS A 115 13.05 -5.26 -1.78
C LYS A 115 13.04 -3.75 -2.03
N ASN A 116 13.95 -3.03 -1.41
CA ASN A 116 14.12 -1.59 -1.58
C ASN A 116 12.80 -0.83 -1.39
N ILE A 117 11.99 -1.26 -0.42
CA ILE A 117 10.70 -0.63 -0.16
C ILE A 117 10.96 0.76 0.41
N THR A 118 10.64 1.78 -0.38
CA THR A 118 10.89 3.19 -0.06
C THR A 118 9.57 3.95 0.01
N THR A 119 9.48 4.89 0.96
CA THR A 119 8.28 5.70 1.17
C THR A 119 8.62 7.16 1.40
N ARG A 120 7.73 8.07 0.95
CA ARG A 120 7.79 9.51 1.24
C ARG A 120 6.38 10.09 1.34
N ARG A 121 6.24 11.19 2.09
CA ARG A 121 4.98 11.92 2.26
C ARG A 121 5.01 13.30 1.64
N GLU A 122 6.17 13.85 1.52
CA GLU A 122 6.43 15.05 0.75
C GLU A 122 6.70 14.64 -0.70
N ASP A 123 6.27 15.44 -1.66
CA ASP A 123 6.45 15.14 -3.06
C ASP A 123 6.00 13.71 -3.46
N VAL A 124 4.71 13.49 -3.45
CA VAL A 124 4.11 12.18 -3.75
C VAL A 124 3.93 11.91 -5.25
N ARG A 125 4.51 12.75 -6.12
CA ARG A 125 4.47 12.62 -7.58
C ARG A 125 5.25 11.39 -8.03
N LEU A 126 4.71 10.65 -9.02
CA LEU A 126 5.30 9.39 -9.48
C LEU A 126 6.52 9.59 -10.38
N GLU A 127 6.49 10.64 -11.21
CA GLU A 127 7.54 11.00 -12.16
C GLU A 127 8.84 11.46 -11.51
N HIS A 128 8.81 11.81 -10.24
CA HIS A 128 10.00 12.24 -9.50
C HIS A 128 10.87 11.08 -9.00
N GLY A 129 10.52 9.84 -9.36
CA GLY A 129 11.35 8.66 -9.11
C GLY A 129 11.27 8.08 -7.70
N SER A 130 12.13 7.09 -7.46
CA SER A 130 12.09 6.24 -6.26
C SER A 130 13.11 6.72 -5.22
N TYR A 131 12.75 7.72 -4.44
CA TYR A 131 13.54 8.18 -3.28
C TYR A 131 12.67 8.32 -2.05
N GLY A 132 13.30 8.43 -0.89
CA GLY A 132 12.62 8.59 0.40
C GLY A 132 13.20 7.70 1.49
N LYS A 133 12.41 7.44 2.53
CA LYS A 133 12.81 6.62 3.67
C LYS A 133 12.58 5.13 3.37
N LYS A 134 13.59 4.29 3.63
CA LYS A 134 13.45 2.83 3.53
C LYS A 134 12.52 2.31 4.62
N LEU A 135 11.59 1.45 4.22
CA LEU A 135 10.62 0.82 5.12
C LEU A 135 11.19 -0.46 5.77
N LEU A 136 12.08 -1.14 5.07
CA LEU A 136 12.83 -2.29 5.55
C LEU A 136 14.34 -2.00 5.51
N PRO A 137 15.11 -2.56 6.44
CA PRO A 137 16.58 -2.52 6.39
C PRO A 137 17.12 -3.12 5.09
N ASP A 138 18.35 -2.72 4.73
CA ASP A 138 19.04 -3.30 3.58
C ASP A 138 19.23 -4.81 3.76
N GLY A 139 19.16 -5.55 2.67
CA GLY A 139 19.25 -7.02 2.67
C GLY A 139 17.99 -7.73 3.14
N LYS A 140 16.95 -7.03 3.60
CA LYS A 140 15.67 -7.64 3.96
C LYS A 140 14.70 -7.61 2.79
N TYR A 141 13.94 -8.71 2.66
CA TYR A 141 12.92 -8.90 1.64
C TYR A 141 11.57 -9.14 2.30
N LEU A 142 10.52 -8.61 1.68
CA LEU A 142 9.15 -8.99 2.02
C LEU A 142 8.69 -10.07 1.06
N MET A 143 8.55 -11.29 1.54
CA MET A 143 7.98 -12.39 0.77
C MET A 143 6.45 -12.38 0.92
N GLU A 144 5.72 -12.47 -0.18
CA GLU A 144 4.28 -12.68 -0.21
C GLU A 144 3.99 -13.95 -1.02
N VAL A 145 3.31 -14.89 -0.38
CA VAL A 145 2.87 -16.15 -1.02
C VAL A 145 1.38 -16.05 -1.28
N LYS A 146 0.97 -16.41 -2.48
CA LYS A 146 -0.43 -16.55 -2.89
C LYS A 146 -0.66 -17.96 -3.41
N ILE A 147 -1.72 -18.56 -2.93
CA ILE A 147 -2.15 -19.88 -3.29
C ILE A 147 -3.66 -19.97 -3.17
N SER A 148 -4.32 -20.67 -4.05
CA SER A 148 -5.77 -20.91 -4.02
C SER A 148 -6.15 -22.14 -3.20
N GLY A 149 -5.24 -23.11 -3.07
CA GLY A 149 -5.44 -24.38 -2.38
C GLY A 149 -4.53 -24.60 -1.18
N ALA A 150 -4.16 -25.85 -0.94
CA ALA A 150 -3.22 -26.24 0.11
C ALA A 150 -1.78 -25.82 -0.24
N VAL A 151 -1.03 -25.42 0.77
CA VAL A 151 0.40 -25.07 0.60
C VAL A 151 1.18 -26.34 0.21
N PRO A 152 1.97 -26.35 -0.89
CA PRO A 152 2.75 -27.50 -1.30
C PRO A 152 3.75 -27.96 -0.23
N LEU A 153 3.87 -29.28 -0.03
CA LEU A 153 4.76 -29.86 0.99
C LEU A 153 6.23 -29.49 0.77
N TRP A 154 6.66 -29.41 -0.51
CA TRP A 154 8.03 -29.00 -0.81
C TRP A 154 8.31 -27.57 -0.32
N PHE A 155 7.36 -26.66 -0.46
CA PHE A 155 7.50 -25.29 -0.02
C PHE A 155 7.52 -25.18 1.51
N THR A 156 6.59 -25.88 2.20
CA THR A 156 6.60 -25.92 3.68
C THR A 156 7.90 -26.46 4.23
N LYS A 157 8.50 -27.51 3.63
CA LYS A 157 9.81 -28.02 4.01
C LYS A 157 10.91 -26.97 3.89
N ILE A 158 10.92 -26.22 2.79
CA ILE A 158 11.92 -25.15 2.55
C ILE A 158 11.79 -24.03 3.59
N ILE A 159 10.59 -23.45 3.76
CA ILE A 159 10.40 -22.32 4.69
C ILE A 159 10.65 -22.73 6.15
N SER A 160 10.27 -23.94 6.55
CA SER A 160 10.54 -24.48 7.88
C SER A 160 12.04 -24.69 8.10
N GLY A 161 12.75 -25.27 7.13
CA GLY A 161 14.20 -25.46 7.20
C GLY A 161 14.98 -24.15 7.27
N LEU A 162 14.43 -23.06 6.74
CA LEU A 162 15.00 -21.72 6.78
C LEU A 162 14.48 -20.88 7.96
N ASN A 163 13.66 -21.44 8.86
CA ASN A 163 13.01 -20.73 9.96
C ASN A 163 12.25 -19.48 9.52
N VAL A 164 11.58 -19.54 8.36
CA VAL A 164 10.77 -18.43 7.83
C VAL A 164 9.32 -18.60 8.28
N TYR A 165 8.82 -17.63 9.03
CA TYR A 165 7.47 -17.65 9.60
C TYR A 165 6.60 -16.53 9.04
N PRO A 166 5.27 -16.76 8.93
CA PRO A 166 4.34 -15.74 8.44
C PRO A 166 4.22 -14.58 9.44
N VAL A 167 4.28 -13.37 8.91
CA VAL A 167 4.11 -12.14 9.68
C VAL A 167 2.97 -11.29 9.10
N SER A 168 2.28 -10.55 9.95
CA SER A 168 1.29 -9.58 9.50
C SER A 168 1.99 -8.30 9.06
N PHE A 169 2.16 -8.11 7.75
CA PHE A 169 2.82 -6.94 7.19
C PHE A 169 1.93 -6.19 6.21
N SER A 170 1.84 -4.89 6.36
CA SER A 170 1.20 -3.98 5.41
C SER A 170 2.13 -2.80 5.14
N LYS A 171 2.62 -2.65 3.90
CA LYS A 171 3.53 -1.55 3.53
C LYS A 171 3.02 -0.20 4.02
N TYR A 172 1.79 0.16 3.69
CA TYR A 172 1.16 1.41 4.15
C TYR A 172 0.92 1.45 5.65
N GLY A 173 0.53 0.33 6.26
CA GLY A 173 0.32 0.25 7.71
C GLY A 173 1.61 0.41 8.50
N THR A 174 2.69 -0.20 8.04
CA THR A 174 4.01 -0.10 8.65
C THR A 174 4.57 1.32 8.51
N GLU A 175 4.47 1.90 7.32
CA GLU A 175 4.84 3.29 7.07
C GLU A 175 4.08 4.25 8.00
N TYR A 176 2.76 4.10 8.08
CA TYR A 176 1.94 4.96 8.93
C TYR A 176 2.32 4.86 10.41
N LYS A 177 2.56 3.64 10.91
CA LYS A 177 3.03 3.43 12.28
C LYS A 177 4.38 4.13 12.54
N GLN A 178 5.33 3.98 11.63
CA GLN A 178 6.63 4.65 11.74
C GLN A 178 6.49 6.18 11.70
N TYR A 179 5.64 6.70 10.83
CA TYR A 179 5.36 8.14 10.73
C TYR A 179 4.76 8.69 12.04
N VAL A 180 3.75 8.03 12.59
CA VAL A 180 3.11 8.45 13.84
C VAL A 180 4.10 8.39 15.00
N LEU A 181 4.90 7.34 15.11
CA LEU A 181 5.93 7.22 16.15
C LEU A 181 6.98 8.34 16.06
N THR A 182 7.48 8.63 14.85
CA THR A 182 8.47 9.69 14.64
C THR A 182 7.92 11.05 15.04
N ASN A 183 6.69 11.38 14.64
CA ASN A 183 6.07 12.65 14.99
C ASN A 183 5.77 12.75 16.48
N TYR A 184 5.31 11.67 17.13
CA TYR A 184 5.08 11.65 18.56
C TYR A 184 6.37 11.91 19.34
N THR A 185 7.45 11.23 18.98
CA THR A 185 8.76 11.46 19.59
C THR A 185 9.24 12.91 19.41
N SER A 186 9.07 13.47 18.21
CA SER A 186 9.43 14.87 17.94
C SER A 186 8.65 15.88 18.79
N LEU A 187 7.35 15.64 19.02
CA LEU A 187 6.50 16.49 19.86
C LEU A 187 6.90 16.41 21.35
N MET A 188 7.25 15.21 21.82
CA MET A 188 7.74 15.01 23.19
C MET A 188 9.06 15.76 23.45
N TYR A 189 9.97 15.77 22.47
CA TYR A 189 11.23 16.52 22.59
C TYR A 189 11.03 18.05 22.57
N LYS A 190 9.95 18.54 21.96
CA LYS A 190 9.62 19.98 21.94
C LYS A 190 8.89 20.46 23.18
N GLY A 191 8.59 19.59 24.16
CA GLY A 191 7.94 19.97 25.42
C GLY A 191 6.47 20.34 25.28
N GLU A 192 5.82 20.04 24.17
CA GLU A 192 4.39 20.31 23.99
C GLU A 192 3.57 19.26 24.77
N ASN A 193 2.82 19.73 25.78
CA ASN A 193 1.89 18.90 26.55
C ASN A 193 0.72 18.46 25.68
N ILE A 194 0.76 17.22 25.20
CA ILE A 194 -0.36 16.61 24.46
C ILE A 194 -1.33 15.99 25.47
N CYS A 195 -2.62 16.32 25.36
CA CYS A 195 -3.68 15.69 26.15
C CYS A 195 -3.70 14.17 25.94
N LEU A 196 -3.32 13.43 26.97
CA LEU A 196 -2.87 12.01 26.94
C LEU A 196 -3.98 10.95 26.89
N ASN A 197 -5.26 11.32 26.93
CA ASN A 197 -6.32 10.34 27.25
C ASN A 197 -6.73 9.35 26.15
N GLN A 198 -6.23 9.49 24.90
CA GLN A 198 -6.53 8.50 23.84
C GLN A 198 -5.28 7.81 23.24
N SER A 199 -4.09 8.34 23.48
CA SER A 199 -2.84 7.86 22.85
C SER A 199 -2.17 6.71 23.59
N LEU A 200 -2.28 6.63 24.91
CA LEU A 200 -1.53 5.66 25.74
C LEU A 200 -1.95 4.21 25.49
N HIS A 201 -3.24 3.94 25.32
CA HIS A 201 -3.68 2.58 25.01
C HIS A 201 -3.24 2.09 23.62
N GLN A 202 -3.04 3.01 22.66
CA GLN A 202 -2.48 2.67 21.35
C GLN A 202 -0.97 2.46 21.40
N HIS A 203 -0.24 3.21 22.23
CA HIS A 203 1.22 3.12 22.36
C HIS A 203 1.65 1.78 22.94
N GLN A 204 1.00 1.31 24.00
CA GLN A 204 1.27 -0.01 24.59
C GLN A 204 0.99 -1.16 23.62
N ARG A 205 -0.08 -1.06 22.80
CA ARG A 205 -0.37 -2.05 21.74
C ARG A 205 0.64 -2.02 20.59
N ILE A 206 1.22 -0.87 20.28
CA ILE A 206 2.24 -0.73 19.23
C ILE A 206 3.59 -1.28 19.74
N GLN A 207 3.99 -0.99 20.96
CA GLN A 207 5.23 -1.51 21.55
C GLN A 207 5.20 -3.03 21.75
N SER A 208 4.07 -3.59 22.20
CA SER A 208 3.92 -5.04 22.32
C SER A 208 3.94 -5.74 20.96
N ALA A 209 3.40 -5.11 19.91
CA ALA A 209 3.45 -5.65 18.55
C ALA A 209 4.85 -5.55 17.90
N LEU A 210 5.69 -4.60 18.33
CA LEU A 210 7.08 -4.49 17.87
C LEU A 210 8.01 -5.41 18.66
N ALA A 211 7.79 -5.59 19.96
CA ALA A 211 8.58 -6.47 20.82
C ALA A 211 8.36 -7.96 20.50
N SER A 212 7.22 -8.33 19.93
CA SER A 212 6.93 -9.70 19.47
C SER A 212 7.50 -10.04 18.08
N GLN A 213 8.29 -9.13 17.48
CA GLN A 213 8.90 -9.28 16.13
C GLN A 213 10.44 -9.30 16.18
N CYS A 214 11.05 -9.35 17.38
CA CYS A 214 12.48 -9.61 17.57
C CYS A 214 12.75 -11.08 17.85
#